data_7d5325a4bcb7d401e9f54f7e1622f8a8
#
_entry.id   7d5325a4bcb7d401e9f54f7e1622f8a8
#
_cell.length_a   1.000
_cell.length_b   1.000
_cell.length_c   1.000
_cell.angle_alpha   90.00
_cell.angle_beta   90.00
_cell.angle_gamma   90.00
#
_symmetry.space_group_name_H-M   'P 1'
#
loop_
_entity.id
_entity.type
_entity.pdbx_description
1 polymer ?
#
loop_
_entity_poly.entity_id
_entity_poly.type
_entity_poly.pdbx_seq_one_letter_code
_entity_poly.pdbx_strand_id
1 'polypeptide(L)'
;MKDSRIYEIGPMFCGENGHITMRSLTSLMVDISTIQAERVEKNLKVMDHKVWLLYSWDIEISKPIKEGCEIKITTIPTHMKRFFAYRNFIVEGNGEILAKAKGTFILFDQDKQRAAIIDKKVLVAYGESPEFYTGRNYKKIGNFEKSELVSIRRSDFDKNHHVNNGIYFDYIKEIPGLDEEKISYIKMIYKNQIKNEEKVGLFYKKGQDKIDFKIGSEIEHAYGMVEYV
;
A
#
# COMPACT_ATOMS: atom_id res chain seq x y z
N MET A 1 19.13 -4.63 -6.30
CA MET A 1 18.35 -5.39 -7.35
C MET A 1 17.10 -4.58 -7.69
N LYS A 2 16.71 -4.43 -8.97
CA LYS A 2 15.46 -3.79 -9.39
C LYS A 2 14.75 -4.65 -10.43
N ASP A 3 13.44 -4.50 -10.52
CA ASP A 3 12.60 -5.15 -11.53
C ASP A 3 11.57 -4.16 -12.06
N SER A 4 11.17 -4.31 -13.32
CA SER A 4 10.25 -3.37 -13.95
C SER A 4 9.24 -4.12 -14.82
N ARG A 5 8.02 -3.59 -14.89
CA ARG A 5 6.96 -4.08 -15.76
C ARG A 5 6.18 -2.92 -16.35
N ILE A 6 5.75 -3.10 -17.59
CA ILE A 6 4.90 -2.15 -18.30
C ILE A 6 3.44 -2.62 -18.17
N TYR A 7 2.55 -1.66 -17.96
CA TYR A 7 1.11 -1.88 -17.87
C TYR A 7 0.38 -0.86 -18.74
N GLU A 8 -0.55 -1.34 -19.53
CA GLU A 8 -1.54 -0.48 -20.20
C GLU A 8 -2.71 -0.23 -19.24
N ILE A 9 -3.02 1.02 -19.01
CA ILE A 9 -4.06 1.41 -18.06
C ILE A 9 -5.41 1.44 -18.78
N GLY A 10 -6.11 0.31 -18.71
CA GLY A 10 -7.47 0.18 -19.21
C GLY A 10 -8.53 0.64 -18.22
N PRO A 11 -9.82 0.66 -18.63
CA PRO A 11 -10.93 1.16 -17.82
C PRO A 11 -11.11 0.41 -16.49
N MET A 12 -10.71 -0.87 -16.41
CA MET A 12 -10.80 -1.66 -15.16
C MET A 12 -9.90 -1.16 -14.03
N PHE A 13 -8.86 -0.39 -14.32
CA PHE A 13 -7.96 0.20 -13.33
C PHE A 13 -8.41 1.59 -12.89
N CYS A 14 -9.39 2.18 -13.58
CA CYS A 14 -9.77 3.57 -13.42
C CYS A 14 -11.08 3.73 -12.63
N GLY A 15 -11.21 4.86 -11.96
CA GLY A 15 -12.45 5.34 -11.39
C GLY A 15 -13.34 6.03 -12.43
N GLU A 16 -14.45 6.58 -11.98
CA GLU A 16 -15.46 7.24 -12.85
C GLU A 16 -14.92 8.41 -13.70
N ASN A 17 -13.87 9.06 -13.22
CA ASN A 17 -13.21 10.20 -13.90
C ASN A 17 -12.09 9.77 -14.87
N GLY A 18 -11.95 8.47 -15.15
CA GLY A 18 -10.92 7.95 -16.06
C GLY A 18 -9.48 8.04 -15.52
N HIS A 19 -9.29 8.19 -14.21
CA HIS A 19 -7.98 8.13 -13.58
C HIS A 19 -7.79 6.82 -12.83
N ILE A 20 -6.53 6.33 -12.78
CA ILE A 20 -6.21 5.12 -12.02
C ILE A 20 -6.60 5.31 -10.55
N THR A 21 -7.26 4.32 -9.96
CA THR A 21 -7.59 4.35 -8.53
C THR A 21 -6.36 4.02 -7.68
N MET A 22 -6.31 4.51 -6.43
CA MET A 22 -5.26 4.15 -5.48
C MET A 22 -5.20 2.64 -5.23
N ARG A 23 -6.37 2.00 -5.19
CA ARG A 23 -6.47 0.54 -5.12
C ARG A 23 -5.77 -0.14 -6.30
N SER A 24 -6.03 0.29 -7.52
CA SER A 24 -5.42 -0.29 -8.71
C SER A 24 -3.92 -0.03 -8.75
N LEU A 25 -3.49 1.19 -8.50
CA LEU A 25 -2.07 1.57 -8.50
C LEU A 25 -1.27 0.74 -7.49
N THR A 26 -1.77 0.62 -6.26
CA THR A 26 -1.10 -0.18 -5.22
C THR A 26 -1.14 -1.67 -5.53
N SER A 27 -2.21 -2.18 -6.16
CA SER A 27 -2.29 -3.57 -6.60
C SER A 27 -1.24 -3.90 -7.65
N LEU A 28 -1.02 -3.02 -8.63
CA LEU A 28 0.04 -3.19 -9.64
C LEU A 28 1.44 -3.14 -9.01
N MET A 29 1.66 -2.27 -8.01
CA MET A 29 2.93 -2.23 -7.27
C MET A 29 3.17 -3.52 -6.45
N VAL A 30 2.13 -4.07 -5.82
CA VAL A 30 2.20 -5.34 -5.10
C VAL A 30 2.45 -6.50 -6.07
N ASP A 31 1.77 -6.54 -7.21
CA ASP A 31 1.93 -7.58 -8.24
C ASP A 31 3.40 -7.72 -8.66
N ILE A 32 4.02 -6.64 -9.12
CA ILE A 32 5.42 -6.69 -9.55
C ILE A 32 6.37 -7.04 -8.40
N SER A 33 6.10 -6.60 -7.17
CA SER A 33 6.92 -6.92 -6.01
C SER A 33 6.80 -8.38 -5.60
N THR A 34 5.61 -8.97 -5.75
CA THR A 34 5.36 -10.40 -5.50
C THR A 34 6.07 -11.27 -6.52
N ILE A 35 5.95 -10.95 -7.81
CA ILE A 35 6.67 -11.67 -8.88
C ILE A 35 8.18 -11.65 -8.64
N GLN A 36 8.74 -10.50 -8.24
CA GLN A 36 10.16 -10.41 -7.91
C GLN A 36 10.50 -11.28 -6.69
N ALA A 37 9.69 -11.21 -5.62
CA ALA A 37 9.92 -11.97 -4.40
C ALA A 37 9.89 -13.47 -4.67
N GLU A 38 8.87 -13.98 -5.38
CA GLU A 38 8.77 -15.39 -5.76
C GLU A 38 10.01 -15.88 -6.50
N ARG A 39 10.53 -15.08 -7.43
CA ARG A 39 11.76 -15.42 -8.18
C ARG A 39 13.00 -15.46 -7.29
N VAL A 40 13.16 -14.48 -6.40
CA VAL A 40 14.32 -14.37 -5.50
C VAL A 40 14.29 -15.44 -4.42
N GLU A 41 13.11 -15.75 -3.91
CA GLU A 41 12.92 -16.61 -2.74
C GLU A 41 12.72 -18.09 -3.08
N LYS A 42 12.53 -18.43 -4.37
CA LYS A 42 12.20 -19.79 -4.85
C LYS A 42 13.00 -20.93 -4.22
N ASN A 43 14.27 -20.70 -3.93
CA ASN A 43 15.18 -21.72 -3.38
C ASN A 43 15.62 -21.42 -1.94
N LEU A 44 15.00 -20.45 -1.28
CA LEU A 44 15.36 -20.06 0.07
C LEU A 44 14.49 -20.79 1.11
N LYS A 45 14.90 -21.97 1.54
CA LYS A 45 14.21 -22.76 2.59
C LYS A 45 13.94 -21.98 3.89
N VAL A 46 14.72 -20.93 4.15
CA VAL A 46 14.50 -20.04 5.31
C VAL A 46 13.21 -19.22 5.18
N MET A 47 12.60 -19.20 3.99
CA MET A 47 11.31 -18.56 3.73
C MET A 47 10.11 -19.51 3.83
N ASP A 48 10.34 -20.82 4.03
CA ASP A 48 9.28 -21.79 4.19
C ASP A 48 8.35 -21.35 5.34
N HIS A 49 7.03 -21.41 5.11
CA HIS A 49 5.98 -20.98 6.04
C HIS A 49 6.05 -19.50 6.49
N LYS A 50 6.76 -18.66 5.74
CA LYS A 50 6.83 -17.22 5.98
C LYS A 50 6.22 -16.43 4.83
N VAL A 51 5.59 -15.32 5.18
CA VAL A 51 4.93 -14.42 4.23
C VAL A 51 5.29 -12.97 4.53
N TRP A 52 5.31 -12.16 3.49
CA TRP A 52 5.42 -10.71 3.64
C TRP A 52 4.05 -10.10 3.84
N LEU A 53 3.85 -9.44 4.98
CA LEU A 53 2.65 -8.66 5.27
C LEU A 53 2.96 -7.18 5.01
N LEU A 54 2.12 -6.53 4.24
CA LEU A 54 2.20 -5.08 4.04
C LEU A 54 1.87 -4.36 5.35
N TYR A 55 2.79 -3.52 5.80
CA TYR A 55 2.67 -2.72 7.02
C TYR A 55 2.29 -1.27 6.72
N SER A 56 2.90 -0.66 5.70
CA SER A 56 2.55 0.70 5.34
C SER A 56 2.85 1.04 3.89
N TRP A 57 2.11 2.02 3.41
CA TRP A 57 2.38 2.78 2.20
C TRP A 57 2.72 4.23 2.52
N ASP A 58 3.69 4.78 1.80
CA ASP A 58 3.92 6.19 1.56
C ASP A 58 3.91 6.39 0.05
N ILE A 59 2.97 7.16 -0.49
CA ILE A 59 2.81 7.32 -1.94
C ILE A 59 2.70 8.82 -2.26
N GLU A 60 3.57 9.30 -3.13
CA GLU A 60 3.55 10.66 -3.68
C GLU A 60 3.15 10.58 -5.14
N ILE A 61 2.12 11.32 -5.53
CA ILE A 61 1.62 11.41 -6.89
C ILE A 61 1.98 12.79 -7.44
N SER A 62 2.85 12.81 -8.44
CA SER A 62 3.30 14.05 -9.08
C SER A 62 2.39 14.45 -10.25
N LYS A 63 1.80 13.47 -10.92
CA LYS A 63 0.89 13.67 -12.06
C LYS A 63 -0.19 12.59 -12.10
N PRO A 64 -1.41 12.93 -12.51
CA PRO A 64 -2.49 11.96 -12.64
C PRO A 64 -2.18 10.93 -13.75
N ILE A 65 -2.54 9.67 -13.48
CA ILE A 65 -2.40 8.56 -14.42
C ILE A 65 -3.78 8.29 -15.01
N LYS A 66 -3.92 8.45 -16.32
CA LYS A 66 -5.20 8.36 -17.03
C LYS A 66 -5.36 7.02 -17.73
N GLU A 67 -6.60 6.68 -18.02
CA GLU A 67 -6.97 5.61 -18.94
C GLU A 67 -6.29 5.81 -20.30
N GLY A 68 -5.87 4.71 -20.93
CA GLY A 68 -5.15 4.71 -22.20
C GLY A 68 -3.65 5.01 -22.09
N CYS A 69 -3.15 5.38 -20.90
CA CYS A 69 -1.71 5.56 -20.71
C CYS A 69 -1.00 4.21 -20.57
N GLU A 70 0.22 4.13 -21.11
CA GLU A 70 1.19 3.10 -20.76
C GLU A 70 2.05 3.61 -19.60
N ILE A 71 2.19 2.82 -18.54
CA ILE A 71 3.07 3.12 -17.42
C ILE A 71 4.06 1.99 -17.20
N LYS A 72 5.27 2.37 -16.78
CA LYS A 72 6.29 1.43 -16.30
C LYS A 72 6.40 1.55 -14.80
N ILE A 73 6.14 0.47 -14.08
CA ILE A 73 6.37 0.38 -12.64
C ILE A 73 7.70 -0.34 -12.41
N THR A 74 8.57 0.31 -11.67
CA THR A 74 9.86 -0.26 -11.21
C THR A 74 9.80 -0.48 -9.71
N THR A 75 10.11 -1.70 -9.26
CA THR A 75 10.21 -2.06 -7.83
C THR A 75 11.66 -2.26 -7.44
N ILE A 76 12.06 -1.71 -6.30
CA ILE A 76 13.44 -1.68 -5.82
C ILE A 76 13.46 -2.04 -4.33
N PRO A 77 13.83 -3.26 -3.95
CA PRO A 77 14.16 -3.58 -2.56
C PRO A 77 15.33 -2.68 -2.12
N THR A 78 15.16 -1.93 -1.04
CA THR A 78 16.20 -1.00 -0.58
C THR A 78 17.03 -1.60 0.53
N HIS A 79 16.48 -1.76 1.71
CA HIS A 79 17.15 -2.38 2.86
C HIS A 79 16.17 -3.18 3.71
N MET A 80 16.71 -3.98 4.60
CA MET A 80 15.93 -4.77 5.54
C MET A 80 16.52 -4.62 6.93
N LYS A 81 15.65 -4.53 7.97
CA LYS A 81 16.09 -4.37 9.36
C LYS A 81 15.21 -5.16 10.31
N ARG A 82 15.80 -6.13 10.99
CA ARG A 82 15.11 -7.05 11.92
C ARG A 82 14.02 -7.85 11.19
N PHE A 83 12.76 -7.47 11.31
CA PHE A 83 11.60 -8.08 10.65
C PHE A 83 10.98 -7.18 9.57
N PHE A 84 11.50 -5.98 9.36
CA PHE A 84 11.04 -5.05 8.33
C PHE A 84 11.86 -5.15 7.04
N ALA A 85 11.15 -5.15 5.91
CA ALA A 85 11.71 -4.95 4.58
C ALA A 85 11.14 -3.68 3.96
N TYR A 86 12.01 -2.88 3.36
CA TYR A 86 11.63 -1.62 2.71
C TYR A 86 11.83 -1.72 1.22
N ARG A 87 10.90 -1.15 0.49
CA ARG A 87 10.86 -1.22 -0.96
C ARG A 87 10.39 0.09 -1.54
N ASN A 88 11.13 0.63 -2.49
CA ASN A 88 10.71 1.77 -3.25
C ASN A 88 10.07 1.37 -4.58
N PHE A 89 9.18 2.22 -5.07
CA PHE A 89 8.55 2.10 -6.38
C PHE A 89 8.66 3.42 -7.12
N ILE A 90 8.89 3.32 -8.43
CA ILE A 90 8.83 4.44 -9.37
C ILE A 90 7.78 4.07 -10.41
N VAL A 91 6.86 4.98 -10.67
CA VAL A 91 5.88 4.89 -11.74
C VAL A 91 6.24 5.94 -12.77
N GLU A 92 6.56 5.49 -13.97
CA GLU A 92 6.97 6.33 -15.10
C GLU A 92 5.94 6.20 -16.24
N GLY A 93 5.66 7.28 -16.91
CA GLY A 93 4.86 7.29 -18.13
C GLY A 93 5.23 8.50 -18.99
N ASN A 94 5.27 8.34 -20.31
CA ASN A 94 5.68 9.38 -21.25
C ASN A 94 7.03 10.04 -20.94
N GLY A 95 8.00 9.27 -20.39
CA GLY A 95 9.33 9.76 -20.03
C GLY A 95 9.39 10.57 -18.73
N GLU A 96 8.32 10.65 -17.97
CA GLU A 96 8.24 11.41 -16.71
C GLU A 96 7.88 10.49 -15.54
N ILE A 97 8.29 10.91 -14.33
CA ILE A 97 7.87 10.24 -13.10
C ILE A 97 6.48 10.75 -12.73
N LEU A 98 5.51 9.83 -12.69
CA LEU A 98 4.12 10.10 -12.34
C LEU A 98 3.86 9.89 -10.84
N ALA A 99 4.50 8.88 -10.25
CA ALA A 99 4.40 8.64 -8.82
C ALA A 99 5.68 7.97 -8.27
N LYS A 100 5.90 8.17 -6.96
CA LYS A 100 6.91 7.46 -6.17
C LYS A 100 6.23 6.86 -4.95
N ALA A 101 6.69 5.68 -4.53
CA ALA A 101 6.15 5.08 -3.34
C ALA A 101 7.22 4.34 -2.53
N LYS A 102 6.94 4.21 -1.23
CA LYS A 102 7.64 3.33 -0.31
C LYS A 102 6.64 2.38 0.32
N GLY A 103 6.84 1.09 0.09
CA GLY A 103 6.17 0.03 0.81
C GLY A 103 7.04 -0.48 1.96
N THR A 104 6.45 -0.63 3.13
CA THR A 104 7.09 -1.30 4.27
C THR A 104 6.38 -2.62 4.51
N PHE A 105 7.14 -3.70 4.58
CA PHE A 105 6.63 -5.06 4.76
C PHE A 105 7.21 -5.65 6.04
N ILE A 106 6.46 -6.56 6.67
CA ILE A 106 6.90 -7.34 7.84
C ILE A 106 6.97 -8.81 7.41
N LEU A 107 8.09 -9.46 7.69
CA LEU A 107 8.19 -10.92 7.56
C LEU A 107 7.42 -11.57 8.70
N PHE A 108 6.44 -12.41 8.37
CA PHE A 108 5.57 -13.08 9.32
C PHE A 108 5.73 -14.60 9.22
N ASP A 109 5.96 -15.25 10.34
CA ASP A 109 6.05 -16.70 10.48
C ASP A 109 4.63 -17.25 10.74
N GLN A 110 4.11 -17.99 9.79
CA GLN A 110 2.73 -18.52 9.84
C GLN A 110 2.58 -19.62 10.90
N ASP A 111 3.63 -20.40 11.16
CA ASP A 111 3.58 -21.46 12.17
C ASP A 111 3.61 -20.86 13.58
N LYS A 112 4.47 -19.85 13.80
CA LYS A 112 4.62 -19.20 15.10
C LYS A 112 3.65 -18.04 15.32
N GLN A 113 2.88 -17.65 14.32
CA GLN A 113 1.92 -16.54 14.35
C GLN A 113 2.52 -15.22 14.89
N ARG A 114 3.73 -14.89 14.43
CA ARG A 114 4.46 -13.67 14.86
C ARG A 114 5.44 -13.17 13.80
N ALA A 115 5.88 -11.93 13.96
CA ALA A 115 6.95 -11.39 13.15
C ALA A 115 8.24 -12.21 13.30
N ALA A 116 8.89 -12.50 12.17
CA ALA A 116 10.13 -13.26 12.08
C ALA A 116 11.32 -12.35 11.78
N ILE A 117 12.46 -12.64 12.40
CA ILE A 117 13.72 -11.97 12.05
C ILE A 117 14.12 -12.44 10.64
N ILE A 118 14.47 -11.50 9.79
CA ILE A 118 14.92 -11.76 8.43
C ILE A 118 16.29 -12.43 8.47
N ASP A 119 16.41 -13.61 7.85
CA ASP A 119 17.64 -14.37 7.79
C ASP A 119 18.67 -13.67 6.87
N LYS A 120 19.97 -13.84 7.18
CA LYS A 120 21.07 -13.30 6.36
C LYS A 120 21.03 -13.78 4.91
N LYS A 121 20.55 -15.00 4.66
CA LYS A 121 20.40 -15.52 3.29
C LYS A 121 19.41 -14.71 2.46
N VAL A 122 18.35 -14.23 3.08
CA VAL A 122 17.37 -13.33 2.44
C VAL A 122 18.00 -11.98 2.12
N LEU A 123 18.73 -11.41 3.10
CA LEU A 123 19.47 -10.15 2.88
C LEU A 123 20.43 -10.25 1.71
N VAL A 124 21.21 -11.34 1.63
CA VAL A 124 22.15 -11.58 0.53
C VAL A 124 21.44 -11.76 -0.80
N ALA A 125 20.33 -12.50 -0.83
CA ALA A 125 19.59 -12.77 -2.05
C ALA A 125 18.97 -11.50 -2.67
N TYR A 126 18.47 -10.60 -1.84
CA TYR A 126 17.93 -9.32 -2.31
C TYR A 126 19.01 -8.27 -2.56
N GLY A 127 20.12 -8.31 -1.82
CA GLY A 127 21.11 -7.25 -1.79
C GLY A 127 20.54 -5.95 -1.21
N GLU A 128 21.34 -4.90 -1.23
CA GLU A 128 20.92 -3.56 -0.82
C GLU A 128 20.93 -2.61 -2.01
N SER A 129 19.98 -1.69 -2.04
CA SER A 129 19.92 -0.60 -3.00
C SER A 129 19.72 0.73 -2.25
N PRO A 130 20.30 1.83 -2.74
CA PRO A 130 20.06 3.13 -2.14
C PRO A 130 18.56 3.44 -2.10
N GLU A 131 18.10 3.94 -0.96
CA GLU A 131 16.74 4.45 -0.83
C GLU A 131 16.67 5.84 -1.46
N PHE A 132 15.83 6.02 -2.49
CA PHE A 132 15.66 7.31 -3.16
C PHE A 132 14.38 8.04 -2.74
N TYR A 133 13.47 7.33 -2.05
CA TYR A 133 12.24 7.88 -1.52
C TYR A 133 12.01 7.36 -0.10
N THR A 134 12.11 8.22 0.88
CA THR A 134 12.03 7.85 2.31
C THR A 134 10.62 7.88 2.85
N GLY A 135 9.67 8.49 2.11
CA GLY A 135 8.34 8.83 2.61
C GLY A 135 8.39 10.01 3.57
N ARG A 136 7.27 10.34 4.18
CA ARG A 136 7.16 11.45 5.13
C ARG A 136 6.95 10.95 6.55
N ASN A 137 7.53 11.65 7.51
CA ASN A 137 7.23 11.41 8.91
C ASN A 137 5.78 11.78 9.21
N TYR A 138 5.04 10.87 9.78
CA TYR A 138 3.67 11.07 10.17
C TYR A 138 3.49 10.78 11.65
N LYS A 139 2.94 11.75 12.38
CA LYS A 139 2.52 11.57 13.76
C LYS A 139 1.00 11.45 13.77
N LYS A 140 0.51 10.28 14.16
CA LYS A 140 -0.92 10.02 14.29
C LYS A 140 -1.57 11.06 15.22
N ILE A 141 -2.68 11.61 14.77
CA ILE A 141 -3.52 12.47 15.63
C ILE A 141 -4.40 11.60 16.53
N GLY A 142 -4.76 12.13 17.71
CA GLY A 142 -5.64 11.45 18.66
C GLY A 142 -7.10 11.85 18.55
N ASN A 143 -7.39 12.98 17.89
CA ASN A 143 -8.73 13.59 17.90
C ASN A 143 -9.31 13.64 16.48
N PHE A 144 -10.35 12.85 16.23
CA PHE A 144 -11.12 12.83 15.00
C PHE A 144 -12.47 13.51 15.24
N GLU A 145 -12.92 14.32 14.29
CA GLU A 145 -14.10 15.18 14.47
C GLU A 145 -15.36 14.61 13.82
N LYS A 146 -15.18 13.72 12.85
CA LYS A 146 -16.26 13.14 12.05
C LYS A 146 -16.07 11.65 11.88
N SER A 147 -17.16 10.94 11.62
CA SER A 147 -17.13 9.51 11.35
C SER A 147 -18.22 9.10 10.36
N GLU A 148 -17.91 8.09 9.58
CA GLU A 148 -18.81 7.36 8.70
C GLU A 148 -18.78 5.87 9.05
N LEU A 149 -19.82 5.14 8.67
CA LEU A 149 -19.89 3.70 8.85
C LEU A 149 -19.85 3.04 7.48
N VAL A 150 -18.76 2.34 7.18
CA VAL A 150 -18.53 1.68 5.88
C VAL A 150 -18.91 0.22 5.97
N SER A 151 -19.72 -0.26 5.03
CA SER A 151 -20.10 -1.67 4.91
C SER A 151 -19.01 -2.47 4.24
N ILE A 152 -18.67 -3.63 4.81
CA ILE A 152 -17.70 -4.58 4.28
C ILE A 152 -18.44 -5.57 3.39
N ARG A 153 -17.97 -5.76 2.15
CA ARG A 153 -18.57 -6.66 1.17
C ARG A 153 -17.86 -8.00 1.18
N ARG A 154 -18.55 -9.06 0.80
CA ARG A 154 -17.91 -10.38 0.62
C ARG A 154 -16.77 -10.35 -0.41
N SER A 155 -16.89 -9.49 -1.43
CA SER A 155 -15.86 -9.28 -2.45
C SER A 155 -14.60 -8.55 -1.95
N ASP A 156 -14.64 -7.96 -0.76
CA ASP A 156 -13.51 -7.24 -0.17
C ASP A 156 -12.47 -8.21 0.42
N PHE A 157 -12.89 -9.46 0.69
CA PHE A 157 -12.02 -10.47 1.28
C PHE A 157 -11.12 -11.14 0.25
N ASP A 158 -9.87 -11.36 0.63
CA ASP A 158 -8.90 -12.14 -0.14
C ASP A 158 -8.99 -13.65 0.17
N LYS A 159 -8.13 -14.45 -0.48
CA LYS A 159 -8.03 -15.91 -0.27
C LYS A 159 -7.67 -16.32 1.17
N ASN A 160 -7.19 -15.40 1.99
CA ASN A 160 -6.82 -15.64 3.39
C ASN A 160 -7.96 -15.26 4.35
N HIS A 161 -9.14 -14.94 3.82
CA HIS A 161 -10.29 -14.44 4.59
C HIS A 161 -10.00 -13.15 5.36
N HIS A 162 -9.16 -12.28 4.80
CA HIS A 162 -8.91 -10.93 5.30
C HIS A 162 -9.31 -9.91 4.25
N VAL A 163 -9.79 -8.75 4.68
CA VAL A 163 -10.03 -7.65 3.74
C VAL A 163 -8.71 -7.29 3.06
N ASN A 164 -8.72 -7.29 1.73
CA ASN A 164 -7.54 -6.96 0.93
C ASN A 164 -7.06 -5.54 1.25
N ASN A 165 -5.75 -5.37 1.42
CA ASN A 165 -5.16 -4.08 1.79
C ASN A 165 -5.48 -2.94 0.82
N GLY A 166 -5.70 -3.24 -0.47
CA GLY A 166 -6.12 -2.26 -1.46
C GLY A 166 -7.54 -1.71 -1.23
N ILE A 167 -8.43 -2.49 -0.61
CA ILE A 167 -9.81 -2.07 -0.30
C ILE A 167 -9.85 -0.93 0.72
N TYR A 168 -8.86 -0.81 1.59
CA TYR A 168 -8.78 0.29 2.54
C TYR A 168 -8.74 1.66 1.86
N PHE A 169 -8.23 1.73 0.63
CA PHE A 169 -8.30 2.94 -0.20
C PHE A 169 -9.73 3.23 -0.66
N ASP A 170 -10.52 2.19 -0.98
CA ASP A 170 -11.93 2.37 -1.31
C ASP A 170 -12.71 2.87 -0.09
N TYR A 171 -12.38 2.41 1.12
CA TYR A 171 -13.04 2.87 2.34
C TYR A 171 -12.79 4.36 2.63
N ILE A 172 -11.57 4.85 2.44
CA ILE A 172 -11.30 6.28 2.66
C ILE A 172 -11.97 7.18 1.62
N LYS A 173 -12.35 6.67 0.45
CA LYS A 173 -13.12 7.43 -0.55
C LYS A 173 -14.52 7.78 -0.06
N GLU A 174 -15.05 7.04 0.92
CA GLU A 174 -16.33 7.36 1.56
C GLU A 174 -16.26 8.64 2.43
N ILE A 175 -15.09 9.24 2.62
CA ILE A 175 -14.95 10.54 3.27
C ILE A 175 -15.58 11.60 2.36
N PRO A 176 -16.68 12.27 2.77
CA PRO A 176 -17.36 13.24 1.91
C PRO A 176 -16.43 14.31 1.37
N GLY A 177 -16.43 14.51 0.05
CA GLY A 177 -15.60 15.50 -0.64
C GLY A 177 -14.12 15.16 -0.74
N LEU A 178 -13.71 13.94 -0.46
CA LEU A 178 -12.41 13.43 -0.87
C LEU A 178 -12.50 13.03 -2.36
N ASP A 179 -11.73 13.72 -3.17
CA ASP A 179 -11.59 13.46 -4.59
C ASP A 179 -10.26 12.72 -4.82
N GLU A 180 -10.34 11.44 -5.19
CA GLU A 180 -9.16 10.58 -5.32
C GLU A 180 -8.16 11.09 -6.37
N GLU A 181 -8.65 11.73 -7.42
CA GLU A 181 -7.79 12.28 -8.49
C GLU A 181 -6.95 13.49 -8.06
N LYS A 182 -7.37 14.16 -6.98
CA LYS A 182 -6.63 15.30 -6.41
C LYS A 182 -5.61 14.89 -5.35
N ILE A 183 -5.53 13.61 -5.02
CA ILE A 183 -4.55 13.13 -4.04
C ILE A 183 -3.14 13.35 -4.58
N SER A 184 -2.37 14.16 -3.88
CA SER A 184 -0.95 14.37 -4.14
C SER A 184 -0.04 13.52 -3.26
N TYR A 185 -0.53 13.14 -2.07
CA TYR A 185 0.19 12.27 -1.16
C TYR A 185 -0.76 11.44 -0.31
N ILE A 186 -0.42 10.19 -0.06
CA ILE A 186 -1.12 9.35 0.90
C ILE A 186 -0.16 8.53 1.73
N LYS A 187 -0.42 8.49 3.03
CA LYS A 187 0.17 7.54 3.96
C LYS A 187 -0.91 6.66 4.56
N MET A 188 -0.71 5.35 4.46
CA MET A 188 -1.57 4.32 5.05
C MET A 188 -0.71 3.42 5.93
N ILE A 189 -1.09 3.23 7.19
CA ILE A 189 -0.42 2.32 8.13
C ILE A 189 -1.44 1.29 8.58
N TYR A 190 -1.15 0.02 8.29
CA TYR A 190 -1.99 -1.12 8.66
C TYR A 190 -1.60 -1.64 10.04
N LYS A 191 -2.58 -1.94 10.89
CA LYS A 191 -2.38 -2.43 12.27
C LYS A 191 -2.94 -3.82 12.48
N ASN A 192 -4.22 -3.97 12.25
CA ASN A 192 -4.94 -5.21 12.45
C ASN A 192 -5.74 -5.53 11.19
N GLN A 193 -5.79 -6.80 10.84
CA GLN A 193 -6.58 -7.27 9.71
C GLN A 193 -8.07 -7.21 10.04
N ILE A 194 -8.90 -6.81 9.10
CA ILE A 194 -10.36 -6.96 9.17
C ILE A 194 -10.69 -8.40 8.74
N LYS A 195 -11.43 -9.14 9.58
CA LYS A 195 -11.73 -10.56 9.35
C LYS A 195 -13.21 -10.89 9.31
N ASN A 196 -13.94 -10.50 10.31
CA ASN A 196 -15.32 -10.95 10.54
C ASN A 196 -16.31 -9.79 10.73
N GLU A 197 -15.87 -8.57 10.57
CA GLU A 197 -16.72 -7.39 10.68
C GLU A 197 -17.61 -7.25 9.44
N GLU A 198 -18.87 -6.88 9.63
CA GLU A 198 -19.79 -6.50 8.56
C GLU A 198 -19.68 -5.02 8.21
N LYS A 199 -19.24 -4.21 9.16
CA LYS A 199 -19.06 -2.77 9.02
C LYS A 199 -17.83 -2.32 9.78
N VAL A 200 -17.23 -1.24 9.33
CA VAL A 200 -16.08 -0.61 9.98
C VAL A 200 -16.29 0.90 10.10
N GLY A 201 -15.92 1.44 11.25
CA GLY A 201 -15.93 2.90 11.46
C GLY A 201 -14.79 3.56 10.71
N LEU A 202 -15.09 4.60 9.96
CA LEU A 202 -14.15 5.48 9.30
C LEU A 202 -14.20 6.84 10.01
N PHE A 203 -13.14 7.16 10.74
CA PHE A 203 -13.03 8.41 11.49
C PHE A 203 -12.06 9.34 10.79
N TYR A 204 -12.36 10.63 10.71
CA TYR A 204 -11.50 11.57 10.01
C TYR A 204 -11.54 12.99 10.61
N LYS A 205 -10.49 13.74 10.31
CA LYS A 205 -10.37 15.16 10.57
C LYS A 205 -9.86 15.85 9.29
N LYS A 206 -10.64 16.84 8.82
CA LYS A 206 -10.28 17.62 7.63
C LYS A 206 -9.51 18.88 8.04
N GLY A 207 -8.36 19.10 7.41
CA GLY A 207 -7.67 20.38 7.32
C GLY A 207 -7.97 21.08 6.00
N GLN A 208 -7.17 22.07 5.66
CA GLN A 208 -7.33 22.86 4.43
C GLN A 208 -6.98 22.02 3.19
N ASP A 209 -5.86 21.31 3.21
CA ASP A 209 -5.26 20.54 2.13
C ASP A 209 -4.92 19.10 2.55
N LYS A 210 -5.43 18.67 3.71
CA LYS A 210 -5.09 17.42 4.35
C LYS A 210 -6.27 16.82 5.08
N ILE A 211 -6.37 15.48 5.02
CA ILE A 211 -7.29 14.69 5.84
C ILE A 211 -6.49 13.65 6.62
N ASP A 212 -6.59 13.67 7.94
CA ASP A 212 -6.15 12.57 8.79
C ASP A 212 -7.31 11.60 8.98
N PHE A 213 -7.05 10.29 8.92
CA PHE A 213 -8.07 9.27 9.03
C PHE A 213 -7.66 8.09 9.90
N LYS A 214 -8.66 7.38 10.40
CA LYS A 214 -8.54 6.10 11.11
C LYS A 214 -9.67 5.18 10.66
N ILE A 215 -9.36 3.92 10.39
CA ILE A 215 -10.31 2.85 10.06
C ILE A 215 -10.34 1.88 11.24
N GLY A 216 -11.54 1.64 11.78
CA GLY A 216 -11.78 0.78 12.94
C GLY A 216 -12.27 1.55 14.15
N SER A 217 -13.24 0.98 14.87
CA SER A 217 -13.85 1.56 16.07
C SER A 217 -13.10 1.13 17.33
N GLU A 218 -13.45 -0.01 17.89
CA GLU A 218 -12.77 -0.60 19.06
C GLU A 218 -11.39 -1.13 18.69
N ILE A 219 -11.29 -1.85 17.57
CA ILE A 219 -10.03 -2.32 17.00
C ILE A 219 -9.63 -1.34 15.91
N GLU A 220 -8.42 -0.81 16.00
CA GLU A 220 -7.83 0.01 14.95
C GLU A 220 -7.24 -0.88 13.86
N HIS A 221 -7.79 -0.83 12.65
CA HIS A 221 -7.32 -1.60 11.52
C HIS A 221 -6.26 -0.87 10.70
N ALA A 222 -6.48 0.41 10.45
CA ALA A 222 -5.53 1.27 9.77
C ALA A 222 -5.69 2.73 10.16
N TYR A 223 -4.67 3.53 9.89
CA TYR A 223 -4.72 4.98 10.00
C TYR A 223 -3.72 5.63 9.06
N GLY A 224 -3.88 6.90 8.83
CA GLY A 224 -3.00 7.64 7.95
C GLY A 224 -3.45 9.05 7.67
N MET A 225 -2.97 9.54 6.56
CA MET A 225 -3.33 10.87 6.06
C MET A 225 -3.34 10.90 4.53
N VAL A 226 -4.13 11.82 4.00
CA VAL A 226 -4.18 12.19 2.59
C VAL A 226 -3.89 13.67 2.47
N GLU A 227 -3.04 14.08 1.53
CA GLU A 227 -2.92 15.46 1.07
C GLU A 227 -3.45 15.56 -0.36
N TYR A 228 -4.09 16.66 -0.66
CA TYR A 228 -4.70 16.91 -1.97
C TYR A 228 -4.45 18.36 -2.42
N VAL A 229 -4.50 18.57 -3.71
CA VAL A 229 -4.35 19.87 -4.39
C VAL A 229 -5.65 20.32 -5.02
#